data_9867ac94c5cdffafc70241812f99b604
#
_entry.id   9867ac94c5cdffafc70241812f99b604
#
_cell.length_a   1.000
_cell.length_b   1.000
_cell.length_c   1.000
_cell.angle_alpha   90.00
_cell.angle_beta   90.00
_cell.angle_gamma   90.00
#
_symmetry.space_group_name_H-M   'P 1'
#
loop_
_entity.id
_entity.type
_entity.pdbx_description
1 polymer ?
#
loop_
_entity_poly.entity_id
_entity_poly.type
_entity_poly.pdbx_seq_one_letter_code
_entity_poly.pdbx_strand_id
1 'polypeptide(L)'
;ALRQNNKLFYYDANVGAGLPVIHAVTNLIAAGDKIKKIEGIFSGTLSYLFNNFDGKRKFSDLVAEAKTKGYTEPDPREDLSGQDVGRKLLILAREIGWNAEFSSVILENLVKPDAYFTNRLRKAKAKKSVLRYVGTVANGRLSAALKEIPVDHPLASVSGTDNIIAIYSNYYKNPLIIKGAGAGAKVTAAAVLNGIFKIINK
;
A
#
# COMPACT_ATOMS: atom_id res chain seq x y z
N ALA A 1 -0.32 11.20 -24.12
CA ALA A 1 0.69 12.12 -24.70
C ALA A 1 2.07 11.45 -24.82
N LEU A 2 2.72 10.96 -23.72
CA LEU A 2 4.08 10.39 -23.79
C LEU A 2 4.15 9.13 -24.70
N ARG A 3 3.24 8.17 -24.51
CA ARG A 3 3.16 6.95 -25.36
C ARG A 3 2.90 7.28 -26.83
N GLN A 4 2.08 8.30 -27.12
CA GLN A 4 1.79 8.74 -28.50
C GLN A 4 3.03 9.33 -29.21
N ASN A 5 4.01 9.81 -28.46
CA ASN A 5 5.26 10.39 -28.95
C ASN A 5 6.46 9.46 -28.80
N ASN A 6 6.24 8.15 -28.59
CA ASN A 6 7.29 7.15 -28.38
C ASN A 6 8.30 7.51 -27.27
N LYS A 7 7.84 8.24 -26.24
CA LYS A 7 8.68 8.60 -25.09
C LYS A 7 8.53 7.56 -23.99
N LEU A 8 9.66 7.20 -23.39
CA LEU A 8 9.69 6.29 -22.25
C LEU A 8 9.40 7.04 -20.96
N PHE A 9 8.60 6.42 -20.09
CA PHE A 9 8.26 6.95 -18.77
C PHE A 9 8.15 5.78 -17.79
N TYR A 10 9.06 5.73 -16.83
CA TYR A 10 9.06 4.74 -15.77
C TYR A 10 8.67 5.40 -14.44
N TYR A 11 7.85 4.70 -13.66
CA TYR A 11 7.27 5.21 -12.40
C TYR A 11 7.19 4.12 -11.32
N ASP A 12 8.13 3.16 -11.36
CA ASP A 12 8.20 2.06 -10.39
C ASP A 12 8.23 2.59 -8.95
N ALA A 13 8.95 3.70 -8.69
CA ALA A 13 9.05 4.31 -7.38
C ALA A 13 7.74 4.88 -6.81
N ASN A 14 6.71 5.05 -7.64
CA ASN A 14 5.43 5.62 -7.19
C ASN A 14 4.60 4.65 -6.34
N VAL A 15 4.87 3.34 -6.42
CA VAL A 15 4.17 2.33 -5.61
C VAL A 15 5.19 1.42 -4.91
N GLY A 16 5.36 1.63 -3.60
CA GLY A 16 6.28 0.82 -2.80
C GLY A 16 7.75 1.27 -2.83
N ALA A 17 8.05 2.50 -3.26
CA ALA A 17 9.40 3.04 -3.36
C ALA A 17 10.34 2.13 -4.18
N GLY A 18 11.28 1.41 -3.54
CA GLY A 18 12.19 0.47 -4.22
C GLY A 18 11.61 -0.91 -4.45
N LEU A 19 10.43 -1.21 -3.95
CA LEU A 19 9.80 -2.52 -4.16
C LEU A 19 9.34 -2.68 -5.62
N PRO A 20 9.60 -3.82 -6.28
CA PRO A 20 9.32 -4.02 -7.70
C PRO A 20 7.84 -4.35 -7.95
N VAL A 21 6.90 -3.57 -7.37
CA VAL A 21 5.46 -3.89 -7.42
C VAL A 21 4.91 -3.74 -8.83
N ILE A 22 5.13 -2.59 -9.47
CA ILE A 22 4.67 -2.33 -10.83
C ILE A 22 5.32 -3.31 -11.80
N HIS A 23 6.63 -3.53 -11.64
CA HIS A 23 7.38 -4.47 -12.48
C HIS A 23 6.86 -5.91 -12.37
N ALA A 24 6.53 -6.37 -11.15
CA ALA A 24 5.96 -7.70 -10.97
C ALA A 24 4.58 -7.82 -11.66
N VAL A 25 3.70 -6.81 -11.50
CA VAL A 25 2.39 -6.78 -12.16
C VAL A 25 2.53 -6.81 -13.69
N THR A 26 3.38 -5.95 -14.25
CA THR A 26 3.57 -5.86 -15.70
C THR A 26 4.19 -7.13 -16.29
N ASN A 27 5.13 -7.78 -15.58
CA ASN A 27 5.72 -9.04 -16.00
C ASN A 27 4.71 -10.20 -16.03
N LEU A 28 3.85 -10.29 -14.98
CA LEU A 28 2.79 -11.32 -14.99
C LEU A 28 1.84 -11.13 -16.17
N ILE A 29 1.43 -9.89 -16.44
CA ILE A 29 0.57 -9.58 -17.60
C ILE A 29 1.26 -9.88 -18.92
N ALA A 30 2.53 -9.52 -19.08
CA ALA A 30 3.32 -9.80 -20.28
C ALA A 30 3.48 -11.30 -20.53
N ALA A 31 3.54 -12.11 -19.47
CA ALA A 31 3.53 -13.57 -19.53
C ALA A 31 2.15 -14.18 -19.83
N GLY A 32 1.11 -13.36 -20.05
CA GLY A 32 -0.26 -13.81 -20.32
C GLY A 32 -1.09 -14.14 -19.08
N ASP A 33 -0.57 -13.89 -17.87
CA ASP A 33 -1.31 -14.10 -16.61
C ASP A 33 -2.39 -13.02 -16.41
N LYS A 34 -3.45 -13.37 -15.68
CA LYS A 34 -4.54 -12.44 -15.35
C LYS A 34 -4.54 -12.15 -13.86
N ILE A 35 -4.36 -10.89 -13.52
CA ILE A 35 -4.45 -10.44 -12.13
C ILE A 35 -5.91 -10.43 -11.69
N LYS A 36 -6.20 -11.13 -10.59
CA LYS A 36 -7.55 -11.24 -9.98
C LYS A 36 -7.76 -10.21 -8.90
N LYS A 37 -6.73 -10.02 -8.06
CA LYS A 37 -6.77 -9.10 -6.93
C LYS A 37 -5.36 -8.64 -6.58
N ILE A 38 -5.23 -7.38 -6.19
CA ILE A 38 -4.05 -6.86 -5.50
C ILE A 38 -4.54 -6.30 -4.17
N GLU A 39 -3.93 -6.70 -3.08
CA GLU A 39 -4.19 -6.10 -1.77
C GLU A 39 -2.89 -5.93 -1.00
N GLY A 40 -2.86 -4.92 -0.11
CA GLY A 40 -1.62 -4.68 0.63
C GLY A 40 -1.69 -3.51 1.58
N ILE A 41 -0.57 -3.31 2.27
CA ILE A 41 -0.28 -2.17 3.12
C ILE A 41 0.71 -1.30 2.34
N PHE A 42 0.26 -0.12 1.93
CA PHE A 42 0.95 0.76 0.98
C PHE A 42 1.52 2.04 1.62
N SER A 43 1.27 2.25 2.92
CA SER A 43 1.73 3.43 3.66
C SER A 43 2.61 3.01 4.83
N GLY A 44 3.84 3.50 4.86
CA GLY A 44 4.77 3.29 5.98
C GLY A 44 4.27 3.90 7.28
N THR A 45 3.67 5.08 7.23
CA THR A 45 3.06 5.76 8.37
C THR A 45 1.96 4.90 8.99
N LEU A 46 0.98 4.47 8.18
CA LEU A 46 -0.13 3.64 8.68
C LEU A 46 0.34 2.25 9.12
N SER A 47 1.37 1.69 8.46
CA SER A 47 2.03 0.47 8.93
C SER A 47 2.60 0.65 10.34
N TYR A 48 3.38 1.71 10.56
CA TYR A 48 3.94 2.04 11.87
C TYR A 48 2.85 2.19 12.93
N LEU A 49 1.82 2.97 12.65
CA LEU A 49 0.74 3.23 13.59
C LEU A 49 0.05 1.94 14.02
N PHE A 50 -0.37 1.08 13.09
CA PHE A 50 -1.09 -0.15 13.41
C PHE A 50 -0.19 -1.31 13.89
N ASN A 51 1.13 -1.22 13.71
CA ASN A 51 2.07 -2.13 14.34
C ASN A 51 2.31 -1.80 15.82
N ASN A 52 2.18 -0.53 16.22
CA ASN A 52 2.47 -0.06 17.56
C ASN A 52 1.22 0.24 18.40
N PHE A 53 0.03 0.20 17.82
CA PHE A 53 -1.20 0.44 18.56
C PHE A 53 -1.67 -0.81 19.29
N ASP A 54 -1.36 -0.91 20.57
CA ASP A 54 -1.72 -2.05 21.44
C ASP A 54 -2.96 -1.78 22.33
N GLY A 55 -3.47 -0.54 22.34
CA GLY A 55 -4.61 -0.07 23.12
C GLY A 55 -4.28 0.37 24.54
N LYS A 56 -3.01 0.36 24.96
CA LYS A 56 -2.59 0.85 26.28
C LYS A 56 -2.51 2.38 26.34
N ARG A 57 -2.33 3.01 25.19
CA ARG A 57 -2.30 4.47 25.02
C ARG A 57 -3.29 4.92 23.96
N LYS A 58 -3.59 6.20 23.89
CA LYS A 58 -4.48 6.77 22.88
C LYS A 58 -3.83 6.65 21.49
N PHE A 59 -4.66 6.48 20.47
CA PHE A 59 -4.17 6.45 19.08
C PHE A 59 -3.59 7.81 18.67
N SER A 60 -4.20 8.91 19.14
CA SER A 60 -3.72 10.27 18.93
C SER A 60 -2.31 10.51 19.47
N ASP A 61 -1.96 9.94 20.65
CA ASP A 61 -0.61 10.05 21.21
C ASP A 61 0.42 9.33 20.34
N LEU A 62 0.03 8.18 19.76
CA LEU A 62 0.88 7.45 18.84
C LEU A 62 1.09 8.20 17.51
N VAL A 63 0.06 8.90 17.02
CA VAL A 63 0.19 9.78 15.84
C VAL A 63 1.16 10.93 16.13
N ALA A 64 1.07 11.55 17.30
CA ALA A 64 2.00 12.61 17.71
C ALA A 64 3.45 12.11 17.81
N GLU A 65 3.66 10.90 18.36
CA GLU A 65 4.98 10.26 18.39
C GLU A 65 5.51 9.99 16.98
N ALA A 66 4.68 9.45 16.09
CA ALA A 66 5.05 9.20 14.69
C ALA A 66 5.48 10.48 13.98
N LYS A 67 4.79 11.60 14.24
CA LYS A 67 5.17 12.93 13.73
C LYS A 67 6.54 13.36 14.24
N THR A 68 6.79 13.25 15.53
CA THR A 68 8.09 13.60 16.14
C THR A 68 9.24 12.77 15.56
N LYS A 69 8.98 11.51 15.19
CA LYS A 69 9.94 10.61 14.56
C LYS A 69 10.11 10.84 13.05
N GLY A 70 9.35 11.77 12.45
CA GLY A 70 9.39 12.03 11.02
C GLY A 70 8.78 10.94 10.15
N TYR A 71 7.86 10.15 10.70
CA TYR A 71 7.14 9.08 9.96
C TYR A 71 5.84 9.55 9.33
N THR A 72 5.41 10.79 9.60
CA THR A 72 4.22 11.40 8.98
C THR A 72 4.60 12.59 8.12
N GLU A 73 3.69 12.97 7.25
CA GLU A 73 3.71 14.29 6.63
C GLU A 73 3.63 15.39 7.70
N PRO A 74 3.97 16.66 7.38
CA PRO A 74 3.87 17.77 8.33
C PRO A 74 2.50 17.89 9.00
N ASP A 75 1.43 17.60 8.25
CA ASP A 75 0.09 17.39 8.77
C ASP A 75 -0.28 15.90 8.73
N PRO A 76 -0.30 15.18 9.88
CA PRO A 76 -0.62 13.75 9.90
C PRO A 76 -2.01 13.40 9.35
N ARG A 77 -2.92 14.37 9.23
CA ARG A 77 -4.26 14.15 8.65
C ARG A 77 -4.17 13.77 7.16
N GLU A 78 -3.10 14.18 6.48
CA GLU A 78 -2.84 13.76 5.09
C GLU A 78 -2.64 12.25 5.01
N ASP A 79 -1.78 11.69 5.88
CA ASP A 79 -1.57 10.23 5.97
C ASP A 79 -2.86 9.50 6.37
N LEU A 80 -3.56 10.01 7.39
CA LEU A 80 -4.78 9.42 7.92
C LEU A 80 -5.96 9.50 6.95
N SER A 81 -5.93 10.38 5.96
CA SER A 81 -6.95 10.47 4.91
C SER A 81 -6.98 9.26 3.98
N GLY A 82 -5.86 8.52 3.87
CA GLY A 82 -5.69 7.39 2.97
C GLY A 82 -5.54 7.78 1.49
N GLN A 83 -5.46 9.09 1.16
CA GLN A 83 -5.40 9.55 -0.23
C GLN A 83 -4.16 9.03 -0.97
N ASP A 84 -3.00 8.98 -0.30
CA ASP A 84 -1.78 8.43 -0.89
C ASP A 84 -1.95 6.95 -1.25
N VAL A 85 -2.55 6.16 -0.36
CA VAL A 85 -2.91 4.77 -0.65
C VAL A 85 -3.86 4.70 -1.85
N GLY A 86 -4.88 5.55 -1.90
CA GLY A 86 -5.82 5.62 -3.02
C GLY A 86 -5.15 5.89 -4.36
N ARG A 87 -4.18 6.82 -4.42
CA ARG A 87 -3.40 7.11 -5.63
C ARG A 87 -2.58 5.90 -6.08
N LYS A 88 -1.97 5.17 -5.15
CA LYS A 88 -1.21 3.94 -5.43
C LYS A 88 -2.12 2.83 -5.99
N LEU A 89 -3.32 2.66 -5.41
CA LEU A 89 -4.30 1.72 -5.94
C LEU A 89 -4.76 2.08 -7.35
N LEU A 90 -4.94 3.37 -7.64
CA LEU A 90 -5.31 3.84 -8.96
C LEU A 90 -4.23 3.52 -10.01
N ILE A 91 -2.94 3.70 -9.65
CA ILE A 91 -1.83 3.31 -10.51
C ILE A 91 -1.91 1.81 -10.81
N LEU A 92 -2.03 0.97 -9.78
CA LEU A 92 -2.09 -0.48 -9.96
C LEU A 92 -3.30 -0.94 -10.78
N ALA A 93 -4.47 -0.31 -10.58
CA ALA A 93 -5.66 -0.59 -11.37
C ALA A 93 -5.45 -0.28 -12.85
N ARG A 94 -4.81 0.84 -13.16
CA ARG A 94 -4.48 1.22 -14.54
C ARG A 94 -3.42 0.29 -15.16
N GLU A 95 -2.47 -0.21 -14.37
CA GLU A 95 -1.50 -1.21 -14.84
C GLU A 95 -2.17 -2.52 -15.26
N ILE A 96 -3.21 -2.95 -14.56
CA ILE A 96 -3.97 -4.15 -14.95
C ILE A 96 -5.07 -3.88 -15.98
N GLY A 97 -5.03 -2.71 -16.63
CA GLY A 97 -5.91 -2.35 -17.76
C GLY A 97 -7.27 -1.77 -17.37
N TRP A 98 -7.49 -1.38 -16.11
CA TRP A 98 -8.77 -0.79 -15.72
C TRP A 98 -8.81 0.71 -16.07
N ASN A 99 -9.94 1.13 -16.65
CA ASN A 99 -10.23 2.55 -16.85
C ASN A 99 -10.87 3.11 -15.58
N ALA A 100 -10.05 3.52 -14.63
CA ALA A 100 -10.48 4.03 -13.32
C ALA A 100 -10.02 5.47 -13.10
N GLU A 101 -10.85 6.24 -12.37
CA GLU A 101 -10.55 7.59 -11.93
C GLU A 101 -10.48 7.66 -10.40
N PHE A 102 -9.76 8.66 -9.87
CA PHE A 102 -9.56 8.79 -8.42
C PHE A 102 -10.88 8.94 -7.66
N SER A 103 -11.88 9.57 -8.25
CA SER A 103 -13.22 9.73 -7.70
C SER A 103 -13.96 8.41 -7.45
N SER A 104 -13.54 7.32 -8.10
CA SER A 104 -14.11 5.98 -7.90
C SER A 104 -13.45 5.20 -6.75
N VAL A 105 -12.38 5.74 -6.15
CA VAL A 105 -11.67 5.08 -5.05
C VAL A 105 -12.40 5.31 -3.74
N ILE A 106 -12.78 4.23 -3.07
CA ILE A 106 -13.45 4.29 -1.76
C ILE A 106 -12.40 4.29 -0.66
N LEU A 107 -12.30 5.40 0.07
CA LEU A 107 -11.31 5.59 1.13
C LEU A 107 -11.99 5.74 2.49
N GLU A 108 -11.57 4.92 3.45
CA GLU A 108 -11.90 5.17 4.85
C GLU A 108 -10.92 6.19 5.40
N ASN A 109 -11.42 7.38 5.75
CA ASN A 109 -10.66 8.40 6.44
C ASN A 109 -10.49 8.02 7.92
N LEU A 110 -9.24 8.01 8.39
CA LEU A 110 -8.86 7.65 9.76
C LEU A 110 -8.70 8.87 10.70
N VAL A 111 -9.12 10.05 10.29
CA VAL A 111 -9.28 11.18 11.23
C VAL A 111 -10.52 10.92 12.06
N LYS A 112 -10.36 10.11 13.12
CA LYS A 112 -11.44 9.58 13.98
C LYS A 112 -11.09 9.75 15.45
N PRO A 113 -12.08 9.78 16.36
CA PRO A 113 -11.83 9.76 17.82
C PRO A 113 -11.08 8.50 18.26
N ASP A 114 -10.27 8.59 19.31
CA ASP A 114 -9.49 7.47 19.87
C ASP A 114 -10.36 6.24 20.20
N ALA A 115 -11.58 6.46 20.67
CA ALA A 115 -12.54 5.40 20.98
C ALA A 115 -12.85 4.51 19.76
N TYR A 116 -12.80 5.04 18.56
CA TYR A 116 -12.98 4.26 17.32
C TYR A 116 -11.92 3.18 17.22
N PHE A 117 -10.65 3.54 17.38
CA PHE A 117 -9.51 2.62 17.24
C PHE A 117 -9.47 1.59 18.37
N THR A 118 -9.74 2.02 19.61
CA THR A 118 -9.83 1.12 20.78
C THR A 118 -10.91 0.06 20.57
N ASN A 119 -12.08 0.45 20.08
CA ASN A 119 -13.18 -0.48 19.80
C ASN A 119 -12.82 -1.45 18.67
N ARG A 120 -12.19 -0.96 17.59
CA ARG A 120 -11.74 -1.80 16.48
C ARG A 120 -10.67 -2.80 16.93
N LEU A 121 -9.69 -2.36 17.73
CA LEU A 121 -8.66 -3.24 18.29
C LEU A 121 -9.24 -4.34 19.17
N ARG A 122 -10.19 -3.99 20.06
CA ARG A 122 -10.87 -4.98 20.92
C ARG A 122 -11.57 -6.06 20.08
N LYS A 123 -12.29 -5.66 19.02
CA LYS A 123 -12.95 -6.60 18.09
C LYS A 123 -11.94 -7.48 17.34
N ALA A 124 -10.82 -6.91 16.88
CA ALA A 124 -9.77 -7.64 16.21
C ALA A 124 -9.14 -8.69 17.13
N LYS A 125 -8.77 -8.31 18.37
CA LYS A 125 -8.20 -9.24 19.37
C LYS A 125 -9.14 -10.41 19.68
N ALA A 126 -10.44 -10.16 19.81
CA ALA A 126 -11.43 -11.21 20.04
C ALA A 126 -11.51 -12.23 18.92
N LYS A 127 -11.11 -11.86 17.68
CA LYS A 127 -11.06 -12.72 16.49
C LYS A 127 -9.66 -13.22 16.16
N LYS A 128 -8.69 -13.14 17.07
CA LYS A 128 -7.27 -13.46 16.81
C LYS A 128 -6.74 -12.75 15.56
N SER A 129 -7.06 -11.48 15.43
CA SER A 129 -6.71 -10.64 14.28
C SER A 129 -5.94 -9.40 14.73
N VAL A 130 -5.19 -8.80 13.79
CA VAL A 130 -4.52 -7.52 13.94
C VAL A 130 -5.21 -6.45 13.08
N LEU A 131 -5.08 -5.19 13.46
CA LEU A 131 -5.57 -4.08 12.64
C LEU A 131 -4.54 -3.71 11.56
N ARG A 132 -5.00 -3.56 10.33
CA ARG A 132 -4.19 -3.08 9.20
C ARG A 132 -5.01 -2.17 8.30
N TYR A 133 -4.41 -1.08 7.83
CA TYR A 133 -5.03 -0.27 6.78
C TYR A 133 -4.68 -0.89 5.42
N VAL A 134 -5.66 -1.50 4.80
CA VAL A 134 -5.47 -2.34 3.61
C VAL A 134 -6.06 -1.69 2.39
N GLY A 135 -5.22 -1.44 1.39
CA GLY A 135 -5.65 -1.10 0.03
C GLY A 135 -6.00 -2.36 -0.75
N THR A 136 -7.03 -2.30 -1.57
CA THR A 136 -7.52 -3.43 -2.36
C THR A 136 -7.96 -2.97 -3.75
N VAL A 137 -7.47 -3.69 -4.77
CA VAL A 137 -7.90 -3.61 -6.18
C VAL A 137 -8.50 -4.96 -6.52
N ALA A 138 -9.82 -5.08 -6.62
CA ALA A 138 -10.51 -6.34 -6.90
C ALA A 138 -11.92 -6.11 -7.44
N ASN A 139 -12.39 -6.99 -8.32
CA ASN A 139 -13.77 -7.02 -8.79
C ASN A 139 -14.29 -5.66 -9.30
N GLY A 140 -13.46 -4.92 -10.04
CA GLY A 140 -13.80 -3.59 -10.55
C GLY A 140 -13.85 -2.47 -9.50
N ARG A 141 -13.39 -2.72 -8.26
CA ARG A 141 -13.43 -1.77 -7.15
C ARG A 141 -12.05 -1.47 -6.61
N LEU A 142 -11.84 -0.21 -6.24
CA LEU A 142 -10.67 0.32 -5.56
C LEU A 142 -11.09 0.78 -4.17
N SER A 143 -10.48 0.24 -3.13
CA SER A 143 -10.81 0.66 -1.77
C SER A 143 -9.62 0.58 -0.83
N ALA A 144 -9.57 1.47 0.14
CA ALA A 144 -8.65 1.37 1.27
C ALA A 144 -9.39 1.61 2.58
N ALA A 145 -9.20 0.70 3.52
CA ALA A 145 -9.91 0.73 4.80
C ALA A 145 -9.13 0.03 5.90
N LEU A 146 -9.45 0.36 7.15
CA LEU A 146 -8.97 -0.35 8.34
C LEU A 146 -9.65 -1.72 8.43
N LYS A 147 -8.88 -2.78 8.33
CA LYS A 147 -9.36 -4.17 8.35
C LYS A 147 -8.81 -4.95 9.55
N GLU A 148 -9.59 -5.92 9.99
CA GLU A 148 -9.19 -6.95 10.94
C GLU A 148 -8.58 -8.10 10.12
N ILE A 149 -7.27 -8.29 10.23
CA ILE A 149 -6.51 -9.27 9.45
C ILE A 149 -6.15 -10.44 10.37
N PRO A 150 -6.56 -11.68 10.06
CA PRO A 150 -6.17 -12.86 10.82
C PRO A 150 -4.65 -12.97 10.98
N VAL A 151 -4.18 -13.45 12.12
CA VAL A 151 -2.73 -13.49 12.44
C VAL A 151 -1.93 -14.41 11.51
N ASP A 152 -2.57 -15.38 10.88
CA ASP A 152 -1.98 -16.29 9.89
C ASP A 152 -2.00 -15.73 8.45
N HIS A 153 -2.67 -14.61 8.21
CA HIS A 153 -2.71 -13.98 6.90
C HIS A 153 -1.37 -13.29 6.59
N PRO A 154 -0.84 -13.35 5.36
CA PRO A 154 0.44 -12.71 5.00
C PRO A 154 0.54 -11.23 5.39
N LEU A 155 -0.52 -10.45 5.26
CA LEU A 155 -0.54 -9.03 5.61
C LEU A 155 -0.39 -8.77 7.12
N ALA A 156 -0.63 -9.77 7.97
CA ALA A 156 -0.40 -9.62 9.41
C ALA A 156 1.08 -9.57 9.76
N SER A 157 1.94 -10.17 8.94
CA SER A 157 3.39 -10.31 9.19
C SER A 157 4.22 -9.04 8.96
N VAL A 158 3.60 -7.94 8.48
CA VAL A 158 4.33 -6.68 8.27
C VAL A 158 4.74 -6.08 9.61
N SER A 159 5.93 -5.49 9.66
CA SER A 159 6.48 -4.87 10.85
C SER A 159 7.03 -3.47 10.55
N GLY A 160 7.16 -2.64 11.60
CA GLY A 160 7.72 -1.29 11.49
C GLY A 160 6.97 -0.43 10.47
N THR A 161 7.72 0.17 9.54
CA THR A 161 7.22 1.02 8.45
C THR A 161 7.16 0.29 7.11
N ASP A 162 7.38 -1.03 7.08
CA ASP A 162 7.39 -1.81 5.85
C ASP A 162 6.02 -1.81 5.16
N ASN A 163 6.07 -1.94 3.85
CA ASN A 163 4.93 -2.28 3.01
C ASN A 163 4.90 -3.77 2.74
N ILE A 164 3.71 -4.30 2.49
CA ILE A 164 3.51 -5.67 2.01
C ILE A 164 2.36 -5.70 1.02
N ILE A 165 2.59 -6.27 -0.14
CA ILE A 165 1.63 -6.37 -1.23
C ILE A 165 1.48 -7.82 -1.64
N ALA A 166 0.22 -8.28 -1.74
CA ALA A 166 -0.15 -9.60 -2.21
C ALA A 166 -0.84 -9.48 -3.58
N ILE A 167 -0.30 -10.14 -4.59
CA ILE A 167 -0.81 -10.17 -5.96
C ILE A 167 -1.39 -11.56 -6.23
N TYR A 168 -2.69 -11.65 -6.43
CA TYR A 168 -3.42 -12.86 -6.77
C TYR A 168 -3.64 -12.93 -8.27
N SER A 169 -3.27 -14.02 -8.90
CA SER A 169 -3.38 -14.21 -10.34
C SER A 169 -3.95 -15.57 -10.71
N ASN A 170 -4.03 -15.88 -12.02
CA ASN A 170 -4.50 -17.18 -12.46
C ASN A 170 -3.43 -18.27 -12.35
N TYR A 171 -2.17 -17.92 -12.60
CA TYR A 171 -1.08 -18.91 -12.67
C TYR A 171 -0.62 -19.36 -11.29
N TYR A 172 -0.78 -18.54 -10.26
CA TYR A 172 -0.31 -18.84 -8.91
C TYR A 172 -1.46 -19.25 -8.00
N LYS A 173 -1.33 -20.43 -7.39
CA LYS A 173 -2.28 -20.92 -6.38
C LYS A 173 -2.27 -20.03 -5.12
N ASN A 174 -1.08 -19.64 -4.68
CA ASN A 174 -0.89 -18.69 -3.59
C ASN A 174 -0.49 -17.33 -4.16
N PRO A 175 -0.80 -16.22 -3.47
CA PRO A 175 -0.44 -14.89 -3.97
C PRO A 175 1.08 -14.71 -4.03
N LEU A 176 1.55 -13.96 -5.02
CA LEU A 176 2.90 -13.43 -5.02
C LEU A 176 2.98 -12.33 -3.94
N ILE A 177 3.91 -12.47 -2.99
CA ILE A 177 4.11 -11.53 -1.89
C ILE A 177 5.36 -10.70 -2.14
N ILE A 178 5.20 -9.37 -2.11
CA ILE A 178 6.31 -8.40 -2.14
C ILE A 178 6.29 -7.65 -0.81
N LYS A 179 7.38 -7.73 -0.04
CA LYS A 179 7.49 -7.11 1.28
C LYS A 179 8.84 -6.42 1.45
N GLY A 180 8.83 -5.27 2.10
CA GLY A 180 10.05 -4.54 2.45
C GLY A 180 9.79 -3.04 2.65
N ALA A 181 10.84 -2.26 2.69
CA ALA A 181 10.76 -0.82 2.91
C ALA A 181 9.95 -0.13 1.80
N GLY A 182 8.80 0.43 2.18
CA GLY A 182 7.90 1.16 1.28
C GLY A 182 8.20 2.66 1.17
N ALA A 183 9.26 3.14 1.85
CA ALA A 183 9.76 4.50 1.82
C ALA A 183 11.26 4.52 2.17
N GLY A 184 11.95 5.62 1.85
CA GLY A 184 13.35 5.84 2.19
C GLY A 184 14.20 6.30 1.02
N ALA A 185 15.10 7.27 1.26
CA ALA A 185 15.88 7.91 0.20
C ALA A 185 16.68 6.91 -0.66
N LYS A 186 17.37 5.96 -0.03
CA LYS A 186 18.20 4.98 -0.75
C LYS A 186 17.38 4.07 -1.66
N VAL A 187 16.29 3.49 -1.17
CA VAL A 187 15.46 2.55 -1.94
C VAL A 187 14.70 3.27 -3.05
N THR A 188 14.25 4.50 -2.81
CA THR A 188 13.60 5.33 -3.83
C THR A 188 14.60 5.73 -4.93
N ALA A 189 15.81 6.19 -4.54
CA ALA A 189 16.87 6.52 -5.50
C ALA A 189 17.27 5.31 -6.36
N ALA A 190 17.35 4.12 -5.76
CA ALA A 190 17.64 2.88 -6.50
C ALA A 190 16.56 2.56 -7.54
N ALA A 191 15.28 2.75 -7.21
CA ALA A 191 14.19 2.55 -8.18
C ALA A 191 14.24 3.57 -9.33
N VAL A 192 14.53 4.85 -9.04
CA VAL A 192 14.69 5.89 -10.05
C VAL A 192 15.88 5.56 -10.96
N LEU A 193 17.03 5.18 -10.38
CA LEU A 193 18.24 4.80 -11.14
C LEU A 193 17.98 3.59 -12.04
N ASN A 194 17.22 2.58 -11.55
CA ASN A 194 16.81 1.45 -12.36
C ASN A 194 15.95 1.88 -13.56
N GLY A 195 15.04 2.84 -13.37
CA GLY A 195 14.27 3.45 -14.45
C GLY A 195 15.16 4.12 -15.52
N ILE A 196 16.21 4.85 -15.09
CA ILE A 196 17.18 5.47 -15.98
C ILE A 196 17.93 4.40 -16.79
N PHE A 197 18.42 3.34 -16.15
CA PHE A 197 19.10 2.24 -16.85
C PHE A 197 18.18 1.54 -17.88
N LYS A 198 16.91 1.36 -17.57
CA LYS A 198 15.93 0.82 -18.54
C LYS A 198 15.72 1.73 -19.75
N ILE A 199 15.95 3.04 -19.64
CA ILE A 199 15.90 3.98 -20.78
C ILE A 199 17.16 3.90 -21.63
N ILE A 200 18.34 3.84 -20.98
CA ILE A 200 19.63 3.85 -21.66
C ILE A 200 19.90 2.54 -22.43
N ASN A 201 19.42 1.42 -21.88
CA ASN A 201 19.67 0.08 -22.44
C ASN A 201 18.58 -0.38 -23.45
N LYS A 202 17.78 0.54 -23.94
CA LYS A 202 16.83 0.30 -25.05
C LYS A 202 17.35 0.83 -26.35
#